data_5e6f2322d052a019e5bf4a1b9a4298ef
#
_entry.id   5e6f2322d052a019e5bf4a1b9a4298ef
#
_cell.length_a   1.000
_cell.length_b   1.000
_cell.length_c   1.000
_cell.angle_alpha   90.00
_cell.angle_beta   90.00
_cell.angle_gamma   90.00
#
_symmetry.space_group_name_H-M   'P 1'
#
loop_
_entity.id
_entity.type
_entity.pdbx_description
1 polymer ?
#
loop_
_entity_poly.entity_id
_entity_poly.type
_entity_poly.pdbx_seq_one_letter_code
_entity_poly.pdbx_strand_id
1 'polypeptide(L)'
;MVLVGKTGSGKSATGNTILGEKKFTSSSSGSSVTSSCSQKYAHRFGCKIVIVDTPGIFDTKQSNNKIQQEIFKCVGITAPGPHAFILVLSLTRYTEEEKRTVEHFVKYFGDKIYGYFIVLFTRKDDLDDEGKSLSDHIKTVPGELQLFLKKCGGRVIAFNNKLKGEEQDAQVSALLSMISENIKHNKGDCYTNEMYHEAEALIQKREKEIIQKAKIEREKEQQDIEKRLDKEYKSKLVEKTDKFNETQTQLEEIIRAIHAQEKSENVMDTKMKGSEKQVQSTQSMGMKRDELKQKLDGLLKNKMNLEKKQEEDRREMERKAQEKFKIQQRNARNVVREEVEQEKGFFSRAWSHLKSYFS
;
A
#
# COMPACT_ATOMS: atom_id res chain seq x y z
N MET A 1 -7.76 9.23 13.33
CA MET A 1 -7.87 10.04 14.58
C MET A 1 -6.51 10.15 15.27
N VAL A 2 -6.29 11.21 16.04
CA VAL A 2 -5.05 11.48 16.78
C VAL A 2 -5.34 11.42 18.28
N LEU A 3 -4.56 10.65 19.03
CA LEU A 3 -4.66 10.60 20.49
C LEU A 3 -3.69 11.64 21.10
N VAL A 4 -4.22 12.55 21.88
CA VAL A 4 -3.47 13.62 22.55
C VAL A 4 -3.76 13.61 24.07
N GLY A 5 -2.83 14.07 24.88
CA GLY A 5 -2.96 14.09 26.34
C GLY A 5 -1.61 13.89 27.03
N LYS A 6 -1.57 14.07 28.34
CA LYS A 6 -0.34 13.93 29.12
C LYS A 6 0.21 12.50 29.13
N THR A 7 1.46 12.37 29.54
CA THR A 7 2.07 11.07 29.85
C THR A 7 1.25 10.34 30.91
N GLY A 8 0.96 9.06 30.71
CA GLY A 8 0.18 8.25 31.66
C GLY A 8 -1.34 8.44 31.62
N SER A 9 -1.90 9.30 30.76
CA SER A 9 -3.37 9.46 30.65
C SER A 9 -4.09 8.25 30.03
N GLY A 10 -3.37 7.27 29.49
CA GLY A 10 -3.94 6.06 28.90
C GLY A 10 -4.11 6.11 27.39
N LYS A 11 -3.45 7.03 26.66
CA LYS A 11 -3.51 7.15 25.18
C LYS A 11 -3.26 5.82 24.45
N SER A 12 -2.11 5.21 24.68
CA SER A 12 -1.73 3.95 24.02
C SER A 12 -2.68 2.79 24.37
N ALA A 13 -3.16 2.74 25.63
CA ALA A 13 -4.17 1.75 26.04
C ALA A 13 -5.51 2.00 25.34
N THR A 14 -5.96 3.27 25.25
CA THR A 14 -7.15 3.67 24.50
C THR A 14 -7.01 3.34 23.00
N GLY A 15 -5.85 3.59 22.42
CA GLY A 15 -5.55 3.19 21.05
C GLY A 15 -5.70 1.69 20.82
N ASN A 16 -5.16 0.87 21.71
CA ASN A 16 -5.30 -0.58 21.67
C ASN A 16 -6.78 -1.02 21.84
N THR A 17 -7.52 -0.38 22.74
CA THR A 17 -8.96 -0.63 22.92
C THR A 17 -9.73 -0.36 21.64
N ILE A 18 -9.50 0.77 20.98
CA ILE A 18 -10.16 1.17 19.74
C ILE A 18 -9.78 0.22 18.59
N LEU A 19 -8.50 -0.18 18.49
CA LEU A 19 -8.04 -1.11 17.45
C LEU A 19 -8.49 -2.56 17.71
N GLY A 20 -8.87 -2.92 18.93
CA GLY A 20 -9.24 -4.27 19.31
C GLY A 20 -8.07 -5.22 19.54
N GLU A 21 -6.85 -4.72 19.45
CA GLU A 21 -5.61 -5.49 19.55
C GLU A 21 -4.46 -4.66 20.12
N LYS A 22 -3.47 -5.32 20.73
CA LYS A 22 -2.28 -4.66 21.31
C LYS A 22 -1.27 -4.30 20.22
N LYS A 23 -1.45 -3.13 19.60
CA LYS A 23 -0.55 -2.57 18.58
C LYS A 23 0.39 -1.50 19.11
N PHE A 24 -0.01 -0.81 20.18
CA PHE A 24 0.82 0.17 20.87
C PHE A 24 1.36 -0.44 22.16
N THR A 25 2.62 -0.16 22.47
CA THR A 25 3.18 -0.53 23.78
C THR A 25 2.52 0.33 24.85
N SER A 26 1.87 -0.31 25.80
CA SER A 26 1.27 0.35 26.97
C SER A 26 1.77 -0.32 28.23
N SER A 27 2.19 0.48 29.20
CA SER A 27 2.67 0.01 30.51
C SER A 27 2.13 0.93 31.59
N SER A 28 1.91 0.36 32.77
CA SER A 28 1.56 1.10 33.98
C SER A 28 2.78 1.75 34.65
N SER A 29 3.95 1.76 33.99
CA SER A 29 5.16 2.41 34.52
C SER A 29 5.01 3.94 34.56
N GLY A 30 5.59 4.58 35.57
CA GLY A 30 5.55 6.04 35.71
C GLY A 30 6.42 6.82 34.72
N SER A 31 7.05 6.15 33.74
CA SER A 31 7.84 6.78 32.69
C SER A 31 7.08 6.75 31.34
N SER A 32 7.32 7.74 30.50
CA SER A 32 6.74 7.78 29.14
C SER A 32 7.21 6.59 28.33
N VAL A 33 6.26 5.73 27.90
CA VAL A 33 6.51 4.56 27.06
C VAL A 33 6.57 4.96 25.58
N THR A 34 5.78 5.97 25.20
CA THR A 34 5.73 6.48 23.83
C THR A 34 6.72 7.62 23.69
N SER A 35 7.81 7.38 22.94
CA SER A 35 8.88 8.37 22.72
C SER A 35 8.68 9.24 21.48
N SER A 36 7.83 8.82 20.56
CA SER A 36 7.60 9.42 19.23
C SER A 36 6.21 9.10 18.72
N CYS A 37 5.65 9.98 17.87
CA CYS A 37 4.39 9.72 17.17
C CYS A 37 4.46 8.46 16.33
N SER A 38 3.47 7.60 16.44
CA SER A 38 3.38 6.36 15.66
C SER A 38 1.95 6.09 15.18
N GLN A 39 1.83 5.53 13.96
CA GLN A 39 0.56 5.21 13.34
C GLN A 39 0.29 3.71 13.36
N LYS A 40 -0.93 3.31 13.76
CA LYS A 40 -1.45 1.94 13.64
C LYS A 40 -2.86 1.97 13.07
N TYR A 41 -3.28 0.86 12.46
CA TYR A 41 -4.63 0.74 11.91
C TYR A 41 -5.21 -0.65 12.13
N ALA A 42 -6.54 -0.70 12.10
CA ALA A 42 -7.31 -1.95 12.07
C ALA A 42 -8.54 -1.77 11.18
N HIS A 43 -9.10 -2.89 10.70
CA HIS A 43 -10.40 -2.90 10.04
C HIS A 43 -11.42 -3.43 11.03
N ARG A 44 -12.32 -2.56 11.49
CA ARG A 44 -13.39 -2.88 12.45
C ARG A 44 -14.66 -2.11 12.11
N PHE A 45 -15.80 -2.63 12.47
CA PHE A 45 -17.11 -1.98 12.24
C PHE A 45 -17.32 -1.52 10.79
N GLY A 46 -16.83 -2.32 9.82
CA GLY A 46 -16.95 -2.03 8.39
C GLY A 46 -16.09 -0.88 7.86
N CYS A 47 -15.17 -0.33 8.68
CA CYS A 47 -14.30 0.76 8.26
C CYS A 47 -12.82 0.54 8.63
N LYS A 48 -11.93 1.25 7.94
CA LYS A 48 -10.51 1.32 8.30
C LYS A 48 -10.32 2.41 9.36
N ILE A 49 -9.97 1.99 10.58
CA ILE A 49 -9.67 2.88 11.70
C ILE A 49 -8.16 3.11 11.72
N VAL A 50 -7.74 4.36 11.60
CA VAL A 50 -6.33 4.77 11.70
C VAL A 50 -6.15 5.61 12.95
N ILE A 51 -5.20 5.22 13.80
CA ILE A 51 -4.86 5.92 15.05
C ILE A 51 -3.41 6.35 14.99
N VAL A 52 -3.19 7.61 15.34
CA VAL A 52 -1.85 8.15 15.64
C VAL A 52 -1.76 8.36 17.14
N ASP A 53 -0.92 7.59 17.80
CA ASP A 53 -0.56 7.75 19.21
C ASP A 53 0.59 8.74 19.31
N THR A 54 0.41 9.78 20.14
CA THR A 54 1.43 10.81 20.36
C THR A 54 2.13 10.59 21.69
N PRO A 55 3.44 10.92 21.81
CA PRO A 55 4.07 11.00 23.13
C PRO A 55 3.32 12.03 23.99
N GLY A 56 3.58 12.06 25.29
CA GLY A 56 3.15 13.18 26.12
C GLY A 56 3.88 14.46 25.68
N ILE A 57 3.43 15.03 24.55
CA ILE A 57 4.14 16.08 23.79
C ILE A 57 4.44 17.30 24.66
N PHE A 58 3.60 17.52 25.69
CA PHE A 58 3.68 18.70 26.54
C PHE A 58 4.15 18.39 27.96
N ASP A 59 4.83 17.25 28.15
CA ASP A 59 5.57 16.97 29.39
C ASP A 59 6.57 18.11 29.62
N THR A 60 6.53 18.71 30.82
CA THR A 60 7.32 19.88 31.23
C THR A 60 8.85 19.70 31.08
N LYS A 61 9.29 18.49 30.83
CA LYS A 61 10.71 18.13 30.63
C LYS A 61 11.18 18.19 29.17
N GLN A 62 10.28 18.43 28.19
CA GLN A 62 10.66 18.45 26.77
C GLN A 62 11.00 19.87 26.29
N SER A 63 12.03 19.98 25.43
CA SER A 63 12.36 21.25 24.79
C SER A 63 11.30 21.63 23.74
N ASN A 64 11.07 22.93 23.56
CA ASN A 64 10.12 23.43 22.54
C ASN A 64 10.42 22.88 21.14
N ASN A 65 11.70 22.73 20.77
CA ASN A 65 12.09 22.17 19.48
C ASN A 65 11.60 20.72 19.31
N LYS A 66 11.71 19.89 20.34
CA LYS A 66 11.24 18.51 20.31
C LYS A 66 9.69 18.44 20.22
N ILE A 67 9.01 19.29 20.95
CA ILE A 67 7.54 19.44 20.88
C ILE A 67 7.11 19.77 19.44
N GLN A 68 7.75 20.77 18.83
CA GLN A 68 7.47 21.20 17.47
C GLN A 68 7.73 20.08 16.44
N GLN A 69 8.83 19.32 16.59
CA GLN A 69 9.13 18.17 15.73
C GLN A 69 8.08 17.08 15.82
N GLU A 70 7.60 16.75 17.03
CA GLU A 70 6.55 15.73 17.21
C GLU A 70 5.19 16.21 16.67
N ILE A 71 4.85 17.49 16.81
CA ILE A 71 3.65 18.08 16.18
C ILE A 71 3.75 17.97 14.66
N PHE A 72 4.90 18.36 14.08
CA PHE A 72 5.13 18.26 12.66
C PHE A 72 5.03 16.79 12.16
N LYS A 73 5.61 15.87 12.92
CA LYS A 73 5.50 14.44 12.61
C LYS A 73 4.04 13.98 12.63
N CYS A 74 3.28 14.37 13.64
CA CYS A 74 1.84 14.10 13.71
C CYS A 74 1.10 14.64 12.48
N VAL A 75 1.37 15.88 12.06
CA VAL A 75 0.80 16.50 10.86
C VAL A 75 1.16 15.72 9.61
N GLY A 76 2.43 15.39 9.41
CA GLY A 76 2.89 14.64 8.24
C GLY A 76 2.29 13.24 8.14
N ILE A 77 2.13 12.54 9.28
CA ILE A 77 1.51 11.22 9.32
C ILE A 77 0.01 11.29 9.04
N THR A 78 -0.68 12.35 9.52
CA THR A 78 -2.14 12.49 9.42
C THR A 78 -2.63 13.28 8.21
N ALA A 79 -1.74 13.90 7.43
CA ALA A 79 -2.14 14.66 6.24
C ALA A 79 -3.04 13.83 5.29
N PRO A 80 -4.09 14.44 4.69
CA PRO A 80 -4.42 15.87 4.63
C PRO A 80 -5.04 16.43 5.91
N GLY A 81 -5.36 15.60 6.92
CA GLY A 81 -5.87 15.97 8.21
C GLY A 81 -6.62 14.83 8.92
N PRO A 82 -6.73 14.86 10.25
CA PRO A 82 -7.49 13.87 11.01
C PRO A 82 -8.99 14.22 11.06
N HIS A 83 -9.83 13.19 11.13
CA HIS A 83 -11.27 13.36 11.34
C HIS A 83 -11.63 13.70 12.79
N ALA A 84 -10.76 13.38 13.74
CA ALA A 84 -10.93 13.72 15.15
C ALA A 84 -9.59 13.77 15.89
N PHE A 85 -9.50 14.67 16.85
CA PHE A 85 -8.49 14.70 17.91
C PHE A 85 -9.16 14.19 19.19
N ILE A 86 -8.61 13.13 19.77
CA ILE A 86 -9.13 12.53 21.00
C ILE A 86 -8.24 13.01 22.16
N LEU A 87 -8.74 13.96 22.93
CA LEU A 87 -8.07 14.38 24.16
C LEU A 87 -8.32 13.35 25.24
N VAL A 88 -7.29 12.58 25.57
CA VAL A 88 -7.36 11.50 26.56
C VAL A 88 -6.97 12.05 27.93
N LEU A 89 -7.93 12.09 28.83
CA LEU A 89 -7.81 12.52 30.22
C LEU A 89 -8.05 11.33 31.16
N SER A 90 -7.39 11.31 32.31
CA SER A 90 -7.76 10.35 33.37
C SER A 90 -8.85 10.96 34.24
N LEU A 91 -9.79 10.13 34.73
CA LEU A 91 -10.82 10.50 35.71
C LEU A 91 -10.22 10.89 37.10
N THR A 92 -9.01 11.35 37.12
CA THR A 92 -8.32 11.89 38.28
C THR A 92 -8.35 13.42 38.24
N ARG A 93 -7.54 14.05 39.06
CA ARG A 93 -7.46 15.52 39.11
C ARG A 93 -6.97 16.08 37.76
N TYR A 94 -7.70 17.03 37.19
CA TYR A 94 -7.24 17.83 36.05
C TYR A 94 -5.99 18.65 36.42
N THR A 95 -4.92 18.49 35.66
CA THR A 95 -3.60 19.02 36.00
C THR A 95 -3.19 20.16 35.08
N GLU A 96 -2.23 21.00 35.52
CA GLU A 96 -1.64 22.05 34.68
C GLU A 96 -0.98 21.50 33.39
N GLU A 97 -0.49 20.27 33.41
CA GLU A 97 0.06 19.61 32.21
C GLU A 97 -1.03 19.33 31.17
N GLU A 98 -2.23 18.90 31.61
CA GLU A 98 -3.36 18.67 30.71
C GLU A 98 -3.88 19.98 30.13
N LYS A 99 -3.94 21.05 30.96
CA LYS A 99 -4.28 22.40 30.52
C LYS A 99 -3.31 22.90 29.44
N ARG A 100 -1.99 22.82 29.70
CA ARG A 100 -0.96 23.20 28.74
C ARG A 100 -1.03 22.40 27.46
N THR A 101 -1.33 21.10 27.53
CA THR A 101 -1.55 20.27 26.35
C THR A 101 -2.59 20.87 25.43
N VAL A 102 -3.75 21.26 25.98
CA VAL A 102 -4.83 21.88 25.20
C VAL A 102 -4.42 23.24 24.64
N GLU A 103 -3.83 24.12 25.47
CA GLU A 103 -3.38 25.45 25.05
C GLU A 103 -2.38 25.39 23.89
N HIS A 104 -1.41 24.47 23.93
CA HIS A 104 -0.45 24.29 22.87
C HIS A 104 -1.09 23.77 21.57
N PHE A 105 -2.02 22.80 21.66
CA PHE A 105 -2.74 22.35 20.47
C PHE A 105 -3.52 23.49 19.82
N VAL A 106 -4.25 24.29 20.61
CA VAL A 106 -4.97 25.46 20.10
C VAL A 106 -4.01 26.50 19.51
N LYS A 107 -2.86 26.72 20.15
CA LYS A 107 -1.84 27.65 19.66
C LYS A 107 -1.34 27.27 18.26
N TYR A 108 -1.02 25.99 18.03
CA TYR A 108 -0.44 25.55 16.76
C TYR A 108 -1.47 25.22 15.68
N PHE A 109 -2.65 24.78 16.07
CA PHE A 109 -3.69 24.39 15.13
C PHE A 109 -4.79 25.45 14.94
N GLY A 110 -4.91 26.42 15.85
CA GLY A 110 -5.95 27.45 15.81
C GLY A 110 -7.31 26.99 16.34
N ASP A 111 -8.21 27.94 16.53
CA ASP A 111 -9.50 27.71 17.21
C ASP A 111 -10.41 26.72 16.49
N LYS A 112 -10.29 26.55 15.18
CA LYS A 112 -11.08 25.55 14.41
C LYS A 112 -10.92 24.13 14.95
N ILE A 113 -9.81 23.82 15.63
CA ILE A 113 -9.56 22.47 16.18
C ILE A 113 -10.61 22.06 17.21
N TYR A 114 -11.24 23.02 17.92
CA TYR A 114 -12.32 22.72 18.87
C TYR A 114 -13.46 21.93 18.21
N GLY A 115 -13.76 22.21 16.94
CA GLY A 115 -14.76 21.48 16.17
C GLY A 115 -14.44 20.02 15.91
N TYR A 116 -13.20 19.59 16.12
CA TYR A 116 -12.73 18.23 15.89
C TYR A 116 -12.27 17.50 17.14
N PHE A 117 -12.27 18.16 18.31
CA PHE A 117 -11.98 17.52 19.58
C PHE A 117 -13.14 16.67 20.09
N ILE A 118 -12.78 15.51 20.61
CA ILE A 118 -13.59 14.68 21.49
C ILE A 118 -12.78 14.43 22.75
N VAL A 119 -13.38 14.66 23.91
CA VAL A 119 -12.71 14.42 25.20
C VAL A 119 -13.07 13.03 25.66
N LEU A 120 -12.04 12.20 25.85
CA LEU A 120 -12.19 10.83 26.32
C LEU A 120 -11.58 10.68 27.71
N PHE A 121 -12.41 10.38 28.69
CA PHE A 121 -11.97 10.04 30.03
C PHE A 121 -11.64 8.54 30.12
N THR A 122 -10.45 8.21 30.60
CA THR A 122 -10.05 6.83 30.91
C THR A 122 -10.37 6.50 32.36
N ARG A 123 -10.36 5.20 32.70
CA ARG A 123 -10.67 4.67 34.04
C ARG A 123 -12.15 4.83 34.39
N LYS A 124 -13.05 4.57 33.43
CA LYS A 124 -14.49 4.59 33.67
C LYS A 124 -14.90 3.63 34.79
N ASP A 125 -14.15 2.53 34.99
CA ASP A 125 -14.31 1.63 36.13
C ASP A 125 -14.32 2.34 37.48
N ASP A 126 -13.51 3.39 37.67
CA ASP A 126 -13.50 4.17 38.94
C ASP A 126 -14.86 4.88 39.16
N LEU A 127 -15.53 5.39 38.09
CA LEU A 127 -16.87 5.98 38.23
C LEU A 127 -17.95 4.92 38.50
N ASP A 128 -17.83 3.78 37.81
CA ASP A 128 -18.78 2.68 37.95
C ASP A 128 -18.73 2.12 39.39
N ASP A 129 -17.53 2.01 39.99
CA ASP A 129 -17.31 1.59 41.37
C ASP A 129 -17.88 2.59 42.39
N GLU A 130 -17.85 3.91 42.06
CA GLU A 130 -18.41 4.97 42.90
C GLU A 130 -19.93 5.18 42.67
N GLY A 131 -20.54 4.47 41.73
CA GLY A 131 -21.95 4.64 41.34
C GLY A 131 -22.25 6.00 40.73
N LYS A 132 -21.24 6.68 40.12
CA LYS A 132 -21.36 8.01 39.55
C LYS A 132 -21.46 7.97 38.03
N SER A 133 -22.27 8.84 37.46
CA SER A 133 -22.29 9.03 36.01
C SER A 133 -21.16 9.95 35.52
N LEU A 134 -20.79 9.84 34.23
CA LEU A 134 -19.88 10.79 33.59
C LEU A 134 -20.43 12.22 33.66
N SER A 135 -21.75 12.40 33.54
CA SER A 135 -22.41 13.71 33.68
C SER A 135 -22.17 14.31 35.04
N ASP A 136 -22.25 13.52 36.11
CA ASP A 136 -21.98 14.01 37.46
C ASP A 136 -20.51 14.38 37.67
N HIS A 137 -19.60 13.59 37.13
CA HIS A 137 -18.18 13.93 37.13
C HIS A 137 -17.90 15.27 36.44
N ILE A 138 -18.47 15.50 35.25
CA ILE A 138 -18.29 16.76 34.49
C ILE A 138 -18.76 18.00 35.30
N LYS A 139 -19.76 17.88 36.12
CA LYS A 139 -20.21 18.99 37.00
C LYS A 139 -19.15 19.36 38.04
N THR A 140 -18.27 18.43 38.41
CA THR A 140 -17.27 18.62 39.46
C THR A 140 -15.89 19.03 38.96
N VAL A 141 -15.62 18.95 37.62
CA VAL A 141 -14.33 19.34 37.07
C VAL A 141 -14.12 20.86 37.11
N PRO A 142 -12.86 21.34 37.08
CA PRO A 142 -12.56 22.78 37.07
C PRO A 142 -13.29 23.54 35.98
N GLY A 143 -13.69 24.80 36.26
CA GLY A 143 -14.44 25.63 35.29
C GLY A 143 -13.74 25.81 33.94
N GLU A 144 -12.42 25.83 33.93
CA GLU A 144 -11.64 25.89 32.69
C GLU A 144 -11.86 24.64 31.80
N LEU A 145 -11.90 23.45 32.37
CA LEU A 145 -12.22 22.23 31.65
C LEU A 145 -13.67 22.21 31.20
N GLN A 146 -14.59 22.66 32.03
CA GLN A 146 -16.01 22.80 31.62
C GLN A 146 -16.15 23.74 30.41
N LEU A 147 -15.43 24.86 30.40
CA LEU A 147 -15.42 25.81 29.29
C LEU A 147 -14.83 25.15 28.01
N PHE A 148 -13.76 24.41 28.15
CA PHE A 148 -13.15 23.64 27.03
C PHE A 148 -14.15 22.63 26.49
N LEU A 149 -14.79 21.82 27.34
CA LEU A 149 -15.82 20.87 26.92
C LEU A 149 -16.95 21.56 26.15
N LYS A 150 -17.39 22.75 26.61
CA LYS A 150 -18.40 23.54 25.91
C LYS A 150 -17.91 23.99 24.52
N LYS A 151 -16.67 24.46 24.38
CA LYS A 151 -16.05 24.81 23.09
C LYS A 151 -15.96 23.63 22.16
N CYS A 152 -15.73 22.44 22.69
CA CYS A 152 -15.74 21.19 21.92
C CYS A 152 -17.16 20.67 21.61
N GLY A 153 -18.22 21.48 21.80
CA GLY A 153 -19.61 21.10 21.55
C GLY A 153 -20.14 19.97 22.44
N GLY A 154 -19.58 19.82 23.65
CA GLY A 154 -19.99 18.78 24.62
C GLY A 154 -19.62 17.34 24.20
N ARG A 155 -18.79 17.14 23.21
CA ARG A 155 -18.36 15.78 22.77
C ARG A 155 -17.44 15.16 23.79
N VAL A 156 -18.03 14.33 24.65
CA VAL A 156 -17.35 13.67 25.77
C VAL A 156 -17.78 12.21 25.90
N ILE A 157 -16.84 11.35 26.22
CA ILE A 157 -17.07 9.92 26.42
C ILE A 157 -16.12 9.39 27.51
N ALA A 158 -16.50 8.30 28.20
CA ALA A 158 -15.63 7.62 29.15
C ALA A 158 -15.37 6.18 28.71
N PHE A 159 -14.11 5.73 28.85
CA PHE A 159 -13.65 4.39 28.52
C PHE A 159 -13.12 3.64 29.73
N ASN A 160 -13.54 2.38 29.85
CA ASN A 160 -12.83 1.38 30.64
C ASN A 160 -11.94 0.54 29.70
N ASN A 161 -10.64 0.81 29.70
CA ASN A 161 -9.67 0.10 28.86
C ASN A 161 -9.38 -1.35 29.31
N LYS A 162 -9.99 -1.81 30.42
CA LYS A 162 -9.89 -3.21 30.91
C LYS A 162 -10.94 -4.12 30.27
N LEU A 163 -12.03 -3.56 29.73
CA LEU A 163 -13.11 -4.31 29.08
C LEU A 163 -12.61 -5.09 27.87
N LYS A 164 -13.30 -6.19 27.58
CA LYS A 164 -13.03 -7.08 26.43
C LYS A 164 -14.36 -7.50 25.77
N GLY A 165 -14.27 -8.03 24.54
CA GLY A 165 -15.42 -8.55 23.82
C GLY A 165 -16.48 -7.48 23.54
N GLU A 166 -17.74 -7.83 23.71
CA GLU A 166 -18.90 -6.99 23.38
C GLU A 166 -18.94 -5.66 24.14
N GLU A 167 -18.56 -5.64 25.41
CA GLU A 167 -18.53 -4.41 26.19
C GLU A 167 -17.44 -3.45 25.68
N GLN A 168 -16.28 -3.96 25.30
CA GLN A 168 -15.23 -3.18 24.63
C GLN A 168 -15.75 -2.63 23.30
N ASP A 169 -16.42 -3.46 22.51
CA ASP A 169 -16.94 -3.08 21.20
C ASP A 169 -18.05 -2.03 21.30
N ALA A 170 -18.91 -2.14 22.30
CA ALA A 170 -19.97 -1.17 22.55
C ALA A 170 -19.43 0.25 22.81
N GLN A 171 -18.42 0.40 23.68
CA GLN A 171 -17.83 1.72 23.95
C GLN A 171 -17.08 2.28 22.73
N VAL A 172 -16.40 1.43 21.92
CA VAL A 172 -15.74 1.84 20.70
C VAL A 172 -16.77 2.26 19.64
N SER A 173 -17.85 1.50 19.48
CA SER A 173 -18.96 1.84 18.58
C SER A 173 -19.57 3.20 18.92
N ALA A 174 -19.79 3.49 20.20
CA ALA A 174 -20.28 4.80 20.66
C ALA A 174 -19.33 5.94 20.27
N LEU A 175 -18.01 5.76 20.44
CA LEU A 175 -17.00 6.74 20.00
C LEU A 175 -17.04 6.94 18.48
N LEU A 176 -17.10 5.87 17.70
CA LEU A 176 -17.15 5.95 16.24
C LEU A 176 -18.42 6.62 15.74
N SER A 177 -19.56 6.39 16.40
CA SER A 177 -20.82 7.09 16.11
C SER A 177 -20.69 8.59 16.36
N MET A 178 -20.11 9.00 17.49
CA MET A 178 -19.84 10.40 17.81
C MET A 178 -18.91 11.06 16.77
N ILE A 179 -17.86 10.36 16.33
CA ILE A 179 -16.97 10.83 15.26
C ILE A 179 -17.72 10.96 13.94
N SER A 180 -18.55 9.97 13.57
CA SER A 180 -19.34 10.00 12.35
C SER A 180 -20.31 11.16 12.30
N GLU A 181 -21.00 11.45 13.41
CA GLU A 181 -21.88 12.61 13.54
C GLU A 181 -21.10 13.93 13.42
N ASN A 182 -19.93 14.00 14.06
CA ASN A 182 -19.06 15.17 13.98
C ASN A 182 -18.53 15.41 12.55
N ILE A 183 -18.18 14.35 11.82
CA ILE A 183 -17.79 14.43 10.40
C ILE A 183 -18.95 15.01 9.56
N LYS A 184 -20.19 14.54 9.78
CA LYS A 184 -21.37 15.07 9.08
C LYS A 184 -21.58 16.56 9.41
N HIS A 185 -21.42 16.95 10.68
CA HIS A 185 -21.53 18.35 11.11
C HIS A 185 -20.46 19.22 10.42
N ASN A 186 -19.26 18.72 10.22
CA ASN A 186 -18.16 19.38 9.51
C ASN A 186 -18.21 19.13 7.98
N LYS A 187 -19.37 18.83 7.40
CA LYS A 187 -19.63 18.64 5.95
C LYS A 187 -18.82 17.52 5.31
N GLY A 188 -18.40 16.53 6.06
CA GLY A 188 -17.59 15.41 5.60
C GLY A 188 -16.08 15.67 5.61
N ASP A 189 -15.63 16.85 5.99
CA ASP A 189 -14.24 17.26 5.94
C ASP A 189 -13.44 16.77 7.15
N CYS A 190 -12.17 16.50 6.95
CA CYS A 190 -11.19 16.37 8.02
C CYS A 190 -10.72 17.76 8.48
N TYR A 191 -10.12 17.81 9.66
CA TYR A 191 -9.48 19.03 10.13
C TYR A 191 -8.30 19.39 9.23
N THR A 192 -8.20 20.65 8.82
CA THR A 192 -7.06 21.17 8.05
C THR A 192 -6.75 22.63 8.38
N ASN A 193 -5.50 23.03 8.15
CA ASN A 193 -5.00 24.41 8.24
C ASN A 193 -3.82 24.57 7.28
N GLU A 194 -3.19 25.74 7.23
CA GLU A 194 -2.06 26.03 6.34
C GLU A 194 -0.92 25.03 6.48
N MET A 195 -0.56 24.64 7.69
CA MET A 195 0.48 23.65 7.96
C MET A 195 0.14 22.28 7.34
N TYR A 196 -1.12 21.84 7.43
CA TYR A 196 -1.60 20.62 6.77
C TYR A 196 -1.58 20.73 5.24
N HIS A 197 -1.97 21.88 4.70
CA HIS A 197 -1.94 22.08 3.23
C HIS A 197 -0.52 22.00 2.69
N GLU A 198 0.45 22.62 3.34
CA GLU A 198 1.84 22.52 2.92
C GLU A 198 2.44 21.13 3.13
N ALA A 199 2.16 20.49 4.26
CA ALA A 199 2.58 19.11 4.50
C ALA A 199 2.04 18.18 3.41
N GLU A 200 0.77 18.31 3.05
CA GLU A 200 0.14 17.53 1.98
C GLU A 200 0.80 17.79 0.62
N ALA A 201 1.11 19.05 0.29
CA ALA A 201 1.79 19.37 -0.96
C ALA A 201 3.18 18.74 -1.06
N LEU A 202 3.96 18.74 0.04
CA LEU A 202 5.25 18.08 0.12
C LEU A 202 5.13 16.55 0.00
N ILE A 203 4.15 15.97 0.65
CA ILE A 203 3.87 14.52 0.59
C ILE A 203 3.51 14.12 -0.84
N GLN A 204 2.62 14.85 -1.51
CA GLN A 204 2.23 14.58 -2.89
C GLN A 204 3.42 14.71 -3.87
N LYS A 205 4.30 15.69 -3.65
CA LYS A 205 5.53 15.80 -4.42
C LYS A 205 6.40 14.56 -4.24
N ARG A 206 6.58 14.10 -3.01
CA ARG A 206 7.36 12.91 -2.70
C ARG A 206 6.76 11.63 -3.27
N GLU A 207 5.44 11.48 -3.21
CA GLU A 207 4.70 10.39 -3.84
C GLU A 207 4.98 10.32 -5.35
N LYS A 208 4.90 11.48 -6.03
CA LYS A 208 5.21 11.57 -7.47
C LYS A 208 6.65 11.14 -7.77
N GLU A 209 7.62 11.54 -6.94
CA GLU A 209 9.02 11.11 -7.08
C GLU A 209 9.18 9.58 -6.97
N ILE A 210 8.50 8.96 -5.99
CA ILE A 210 8.52 7.52 -5.78
C ILE A 210 7.90 6.79 -6.98
N ILE A 211 6.73 7.25 -7.43
CA ILE A 211 6.02 6.67 -8.58
C ILE A 211 6.86 6.81 -9.87
N GLN A 212 7.49 7.97 -10.08
CA GLN A 212 8.33 8.17 -11.26
C GLN A 212 9.58 7.27 -11.25
N LYS A 213 10.22 7.08 -10.10
CA LYS A 213 11.32 6.11 -9.97
C LYS A 213 10.88 4.69 -10.27
N ALA A 214 9.74 4.27 -9.71
CA ALA A 214 9.17 2.96 -9.97
C ALA A 214 8.82 2.74 -11.46
N LYS A 215 8.37 3.80 -12.15
CA LYS A 215 8.09 3.77 -13.59
C LYS A 215 9.38 3.54 -14.40
N ILE A 216 10.44 4.29 -14.11
CA ILE A 216 11.74 4.14 -14.77
C ILE A 216 12.33 2.74 -14.53
N GLU A 217 12.23 2.23 -13.29
CA GLU A 217 12.69 0.88 -12.96
C GLU A 217 11.92 -0.18 -13.75
N ARG A 218 10.60 -0.06 -13.86
CA ARG A 218 9.76 -0.95 -14.68
C ARG A 218 10.15 -0.92 -16.15
N GLU A 219 10.38 0.26 -16.73
CA GLU A 219 10.78 0.41 -18.13
C GLU A 219 12.13 -0.28 -18.41
N LYS A 220 13.09 -0.15 -17.49
CA LYS A 220 14.37 -0.86 -17.57
C LYS A 220 14.20 -2.39 -17.46
N GLU A 221 13.42 -2.84 -16.47
CA GLU A 221 13.12 -4.27 -16.27
C GLU A 221 12.46 -4.87 -17.52
N GLN A 222 11.55 -4.14 -18.16
CA GLN A 222 10.89 -4.55 -19.41
C GLN A 222 11.88 -4.68 -20.58
N GLN A 223 12.77 -3.71 -20.75
CA GLN A 223 13.83 -3.78 -21.79
C GLN A 223 14.80 -4.94 -21.56
N ASP A 224 15.16 -5.22 -20.31
CA ASP A 224 16.06 -6.34 -19.99
C ASP A 224 15.39 -7.70 -20.21
N ILE A 225 14.08 -7.81 -19.93
CA ILE A 225 13.29 -9.01 -20.24
C ILE A 225 13.25 -9.25 -21.75
N GLU A 226 12.94 -8.22 -22.53
CA GLU A 226 12.88 -8.30 -23.99
C GLU A 226 14.22 -8.78 -24.58
N LYS A 227 15.34 -8.17 -24.16
CA LYS A 227 16.68 -8.59 -24.58
C LYS A 227 17.01 -10.04 -24.23
N ARG A 228 16.61 -10.52 -23.04
CA ARG A 228 16.84 -11.91 -22.62
C ARG A 228 16.03 -12.89 -23.44
N LEU A 229 14.74 -12.61 -23.62
CA LEU A 229 13.84 -13.44 -24.41
C LEU A 229 14.34 -13.52 -25.86
N ASP A 230 14.68 -12.39 -26.48
CA ASP A 230 15.21 -12.36 -27.85
C ASP A 230 16.49 -13.17 -27.96
N LYS A 231 17.41 -13.07 -27.03
CA LYS A 231 18.63 -13.86 -27.02
C LYS A 231 18.36 -15.37 -26.87
N GLU A 232 17.44 -15.75 -25.96
CA GLU A 232 17.12 -17.14 -25.69
C GLU A 232 16.41 -17.82 -26.87
N TYR A 233 15.42 -17.13 -27.45
CA TYR A 233 14.61 -17.70 -28.52
C TYR A 233 15.27 -17.60 -29.90
N LYS A 234 16.08 -16.55 -30.15
CA LYS A 234 16.77 -16.37 -31.44
C LYS A 234 17.64 -17.57 -31.85
N SER A 235 18.44 -18.08 -30.93
CA SER A 235 19.28 -19.27 -31.21
C SER A 235 18.44 -20.51 -31.50
N LYS A 236 17.38 -20.76 -30.75
CA LYS A 236 16.46 -21.88 -30.93
C LYS A 236 15.67 -21.78 -32.25
N LEU A 237 15.31 -20.56 -32.63
CA LEU A 237 14.55 -20.29 -33.86
C LEU A 237 15.42 -20.45 -35.09
N VAL A 238 16.69 -19.99 -35.05
CA VAL A 238 17.67 -20.16 -36.12
C VAL A 238 17.91 -21.67 -36.39
N GLU A 239 18.23 -22.45 -35.35
CA GLU A 239 18.47 -23.89 -35.49
C GLU A 239 17.26 -24.63 -36.13
N LYS A 240 16.04 -24.28 -35.73
CA LYS A 240 14.84 -24.90 -36.31
C LYS A 240 14.56 -24.44 -37.73
N THR A 241 14.88 -23.19 -38.05
CA THR A 241 14.73 -22.62 -39.40
C THR A 241 15.72 -23.26 -40.35
N ASP A 242 16.97 -23.47 -39.91
CA ASP A 242 17.99 -24.15 -40.73
C ASP A 242 17.62 -25.59 -41.03
N LYS A 243 17.15 -26.34 -40.03
CA LYS A 243 16.61 -27.71 -40.22
C LYS A 243 15.41 -27.78 -41.16
N PHE A 244 14.55 -26.78 -41.10
CA PHE A 244 13.38 -26.68 -41.99
C PHE A 244 13.82 -26.43 -43.44
N ASN A 245 14.72 -25.48 -43.67
CA ASN A 245 15.25 -25.15 -44.99
C ASN A 245 16.00 -26.33 -45.61
N GLU A 246 16.82 -27.01 -44.81
CA GLU A 246 17.55 -28.22 -45.25
C GLU A 246 16.59 -29.35 -45.67
N THR A 247 15.55 -29.61 -44.88
CA THR A 247 14.54 -30.62 -45.20
C THR A 247 13.72 -30.25 -46.44
N GLN A 248 13.42 -28.95 -46.61
CA GLN A 248 12.72 -28.42 -47.79
C GLN A 248 13.55 -28.62 -49.06
N THR A 249 14.85 -28.34 -49.02
CA THR A 249 15.77 -28.56 -50.15
C THR A 249 15.81 -30.04 -50.54
N GLN A 250 15.92 -30.95 -49.57
CA GLN A 250 15.89 -32.40 -49.83
C GLN A 250 14.57 -32.86 -50.48
N LEU A 251 13.43 -32.29 -50.05
CA LEU A 251 12.12 -32.57 -50.63
C LEU A 251 12.03 -32.11 -52.09
N GLU A 252 12.55 -30.91 -52.40
CA GLU A 252 12.59 -30.39 -53.78
C GLU A 252 13.44 -31.22 -54.70
N GLU A 253 14.61 -31.72 -54.25
CA GLU A 253 15.48 -32.62 -55.01
C GLU A 253 14.76 -33.94 -55.34
N ILE A 254 14.06 -34.53 -54.37
CA ILE A 254 13.31 -35.78 -54.61
C ILE A 254 12.16 -35.56 -55.58
N ILE A 255 11.42 -34.45 -55.47
CA ILE A 255 10.35 -34.08 -56.40
C ILE A 255 10.89 -33.95 -57.84
N ARG A 256 12.04 -33.29 -58.02
CA ARG A 256 12.71 -33.16 -59.32
C ARG A 256 13.12 -34.50 -59.87
N ALA A 257 13.67 -35.42 -59.05
CA ALA A 257 14.04 -36.75 -59.44
C ALA A 257 12.83 -37.60 -59.86
N ILE A 258 11.71 -37.52 -59.14
CA ILE A 258 10.44 -38.18 -59.49
C ILE A 258 9.95 -37.71 -60.87
N HIS A 259 9.89 -36.41 -61.10
CA HIS A 259 9.45 -35.82 -62.36
C HIS A 259 10.37 -36.18 -63.55
N ALA A 260 11.67 -36.30 -63.30
CA ALA A 260 12.65 -36.74 -64.32
C ALA A 260 12.40 -38.19 -64.71
N GLN A 261 12.12 -39.11 -63.79
CA GLN A 261 11.74 -40.47 -64.02
C GLN A 261 10.44 -40.63 -64.80
N GLU A 262 9.35 -39.89 -64.34
CA GLU A 262 8.04 -39.87 -65.02
C GLU A 262 8.17 -39.41 -66.47
N LYS A 263 9.01 -38.39 -66.76
CA LYS A 263 9.31 -37.98 -68.14
C LYS A 263 10.03 -39.03 -68.94
N SER A 264 10.99 -39.78 -68.39
CA SER A 264 11.71 -40.84 -69.08
C SER A 264 10.80 -42.04 -69.36
N GLU A 265 9.86 -42.36 -68.49
CA GLU A 265 8.86 -43.42 -68.68
C GLU A 265 7.88 -43.05 -69.77
N ASN A 266 7.36 -41.80 -69.84
CA ASN A 266 6.48 -41.31 -70.86
C ASN A 266 7.15 -41.31 -72.33
N VAL A 267 8.46 -41.20 -72.37
CA VAL A 267 9.23 -41.29 -73.65
C VAL A 267 9.55 -42.74 -74.04
N MET A 268 9.55 -43.70 -73.08
CA MET A 268 9.79 -45.13 -73.33
C MET A 268 8.54 -45.98 -73.55
N ASP A 269 7.33 -45.43 -73.28
CA ASP A 269 6.06 -46.17 -73.43
C ASP A 269 5.70 -46.52 -74.90
N THR A 270 6.63 -46.24 -75.87
CA THR A 270 6.55 -46.69 -77.22
C THR A 270 7.38 -47.95 -77.48
N LYS A 271 8.21 -48.46 -76.54
CA LYS A 271 8.88 -49.76 -76.65
C LYS A 271 9.24 -50.30 -75.27
N MET A 272 8.62 -51.46 -74.98
CA MET A 272 8.96 -52.40 -73.88
C MET A 272 8.59 -52.04 -72.43
N LYS A 273 7.97 -53.04 -71.77
CA LYS A 273 7.59 -53.10 -70.33
C LYS A 273 8.76 -52.66 -69.45
N GLY A 274 8.48 -51.64 -68.62
CA GLY A 274 9.38 -51.13 -67.58
C GLY A 274 9.83 -52.25 -66.64
N SER A 275 11.15 -52.37 -66.38
CA SER A 275 11.71 -53.38 -65.50
C SER A 275 11.19 -53.18 -64.04
N GLU A 276 10.89 -54.29 -63.35
CA GLU A 276 10.45 -54.29 -61.92
C GLU A 276 11.34 -53.42 -61.02
N LYS A 277 12.63 -53.25 -61.35
CA LYS A 277 13.57 -52.37 -60.64
C LYS A 277 13.20 -50.84 -60.72
N GLN A 278 12.62 -50.37 -61.85
CA GLN A 278 12.21 -48.96 -62.01
C GLN A 278 10.96 -48.66 -61.23
N VAL A 279 9.98 -49.56 -61.19
CA VAL A 279 8.76 -49.43 -60.40
C VAL A 279 9.07 -49.38 -58.91
N GLN A 280 10.00 -50.27 -58.44
CA GLN A 280 10.45 -50.24 -57.04
C GLN A 280 11.22 -48.99 -56.70
N SER A 281 12.00 -48.40 -57.60
CA SER A 281 12.72 -47.14 -57.40
C SER A 281 11.72 -45.93 -57.23
N THR A 282 10.72 -45.84 -58.08
CA THR A 282 9.71 -44.79 -58.05
C THR A 282 8.83 -44.86 -56.77
N GLN A 283 8.46 -46.10 -56.39
CA GLN A 283 7.75 -46.32 -55.11
C GLN A 283 8.60 -45.92 -53.88
N SER A 284 9.89 -46.29 -53.89
CA SER A 284 10.81 -45.89 -52.81
C SER A 284 10.98 -44.37 -52.69
N MET A 285 11.08 -43.66 -53.83
CA MET A 285 11.17 -42.23 -53.87
C MET A 285 9.85 -41.55 -53.39
N GLY A 286 8.69 -42.14 -53.75
CA GLY A 286 7.37 -41.70 -53.26
C GLY A 286 7.26 -41.78 -51.75
N MET A 287 7.65 -42.92 -51.17
CA MET A 287 7.69 -43.10 -49.71
C MET A 287 8.61 -42.07 -49.03
N LYS A 288 9.78 -41.85 -49.58
CA LYS A 288 10.77 -40.88 -49.04
C LYS A 288 10.28 -39.45 -49.14
N ARG A 289 9.53 -39.09 -50.20
CA ARG A 289 8.85 -37.79 -50.34
C ARG A 289 7.81 -37.60 -49.27
N ASP A 290 6.98 -38.60 -48.99
CA ASP A 290 5.90 -38.49 -48.01
C ASP A 290 6.44 -38.44 -46.58
N GLU A 291 7.52 -39.17 -46.30
CA GLU A 291 8.27 -39.08 -45.02
C GLU A 291 8.84 -37.66 -44.80
N LEU A 292 9.47 -37.06 -45.83
CA LEU A 292 10.02 -35.72 -45.76
C LEU A 292 8.93 -34.64 -45.61
N LYS A 293 7.76 -34.82 -46.25
CA LYS A 293 6.61 -33.94 -46.06
C LYS A 293 6.16 -33.98 -44.60
N GLN A 294 5.98 -35.16 -44.00
CA GLN A 294 5.59 -35.26 -42.57
C GLN A 294 6.63 -34.63 -41.65
N LYS A 295 7.91 -34.80 -41.95
CA LYS A 295 9.01 -34.18 -41.19
C LYS A 295 8.97 -32.65 -41.30
N LEU A 296 8.72 -32.13 -42.51
CA LEU A 296 8.58 -30.67 -42.75
C LEU A 296 7.41 -30.06 -41.97
N ASP A 297 6.25 -30.73 -42.01
CA ASP A 297 5.05 -30.29 -41.25
C ASP A 297 5.31 -30.31 -39.73
N GLY A 298 6.03 -31.34 -39.24
CA GLY A 298 6.44 -31.42 -37.85
C GLY A 298 7.39 -30.28 -37.43
N LEU A 299 8.35 -29.94 -38.30
CA LEU A 299 9.30 -28.84 -38.06
C LEU A 299 8.57 -27.48 -38.08
N LEU A 300 7.67 -27.27 -39.01
CA LEU A 300 6.85 -26.06 -39.11
C LEU A 300 5.99 -25.87 -37.84
N LYS A 301 5.29 -26.91 -37.41
CA LYS A 301 4.49 -26.92 -36.19
C LYS A 301 5.34 -26.61 -34.95
N ASN A 302 6.54 -27.18 -34.87
CA ASN A 302 7.48 -26.93 -33.78
C ASN A 302 7.99 -25.48 -33.76
N LYS A 303 8.24 -24.86 -34.93
CA LYS A 303 8.64 -23.47 -35.08
C LYS A 303 7.50 -22.56 -34.58
N MET A 304 6.28 -22.77 -35.07
CA MET A 304 5.10 -22.01 -34.65
C MET A 304 4.83 -22.12 -33.12
N ASN A 305 5.00 -23.33 -32.56
CA ASN A 305 4.85 -23.53 -31.12
C ASN A 305 5.93 -22.77 -30.32
N LEU A 306 7.13 -22.65 -30.82
CA LEU A 306 8.21 -21.92 -30.19
C LEU A 306 7.94 -20.40 -30.19
N GLU A 307 7.47 -19.85 -31.31
CA GLU A 307 7.07 -18.47 -31.45
C GLU A 307 5.89 -18.12 -30.52
N LYS A 308 4.91 -19.01 -30.49
CA LYS A 308 3.76 -18.86 -29.56
C LYS A 308 4.20 -18.87 -28.10
N LYS A 309 5.11 -19.76 -27.72
CA LYS A 309 5.63 -19.83 -26.37
C LYS A 309 6.43 -18.58 -25.99
N GLN A 310 7.23 -18.03 -26.91
CA GLN A 310 7.95 -16.77 -26.70
C GLN A 310 6.97 -15.63 -26.36
N GLU A 311 5.88 -15.53 -27.11
CA GLU A 311 4.88 -14.50 -26.91
C GLU A 311 4.12 -14.70 -25.57
N GLU A 312 3.82 -15.95 -25.19
CA GLU A 312 3.20 -16.27 -23.90
C GLU A 312 4.10 -15.89 -22.73
N ASP A 313 5.38 -16.25 -22.78
CA ASP A 313 6.39 -15.91 -21.76
C ASP A 313 6.55 -14.38 -21.62
N ARG A 314 6.56 -13.66 -22.76
CA ARG A 314 6.63 -12.21 -22.78
C ARG A 314 5.43 -11.59 -22.10
N ARG A 315 4.22 -12.01 -22.43
CA ARG A 315 2.96 -11.50 -21.82
C ARG A 315 2.90 -11.77 -20.32
N GLU A 316 3.35 -12.93 -19.88
CA GLU A 316 3.36 -13.25 -18.46
C GLU A 316 4.34 -12.36 -17.68
N MET A 317 5.53 -12.12 -18.21
CA MET A 317 6.52 -11.23 -17.58
C MET A 317 6.05 -9.77 -17.54
N GLU A 318 5.45 -9.27 -18.62
CA GLU A 318 4.83 -7.94 -18.67
C GLU A 318 3.72 -7.79 -17.64
N ARG A 319 2.86 -8.80 -17.49
CA ARG A 319 1.80 -8.83 -16.49
C ARG A 319 2.37 -8.75 -15.07
N LYS A 320 3.42 -9.52 -14.75
CA LYS A 320 4.08 -9.50 -13.44
C LYS A 320 4.71 -8.13 -13.15
N ALA A 321 5.39 -7.53 -14.11
CA ALA A 321 5.98 -6.20 -13.98
C ALA A 321 4.91 -5.12 -13.78
N GLN A 322 3.80 -5.22 -14.48
CA GLN A 322 2.67 -4.30 -14.33
C GLN A 322 2.00 -4.42 -12.96
N GLU A 323 1.85 -5.63 -12.44
CA GLU A 323 1.27 -5.86 -11.12
C GLU A 323 2.17 -5.31 -10.00
N LYS A 324 3.48 -5.56 -10.08
CA LYS A 324 4.49 -4.98 -9.18
C LYS A 324 4.40 -3.45 -9.16
N PHE A 325 4.33 -2.82 -10.33
CA PHE A 325 4.20 -1.36 -10.44
C PHE A 325 2.90 -0.84 -9.80
N LYS A 326 1.75 -1.50 -10.03
CA LYS A 326 0.48 -1.13 -9.40
C LYS A 326 0.55 -1.19 -7.87
N ILE A 327 1.23 -2.19 -7.32
CA ILE A 327 1.45 -2.33 -5.87
C ILE A 327 2.32 -1.17 -5.36
N GLN A 328 3.43 -0.86 -6.03
CA GLN A 328 4.30 0.26 -5.66
C GLN A 328 3.54 1.60 -5.71
N GLN A 329 2.74 1.82 -6.75
CA GLN A 329 1.91 3.02 -6.89
C GLN A 329 0.89 3.15 -5.75
N ARG A 330 0.19 2.06 -5.39
CA ARG A 330 -0.78 2.06 -4.28
C ARG A 330 -0.13 2.32 -2.93
N ASN A 331 1.11 1.88 -2.76
CA ASN A 331 1.82 1.97 -1.50
C ASN A 331 2.66 3.25 -1.36
N ALA A 332 2.82 4.06 -2.41
CA ALA A 332 3.70 5.23 -2.40
C ALA A 332 3.42 6.17 -1.20
N ARG A 333 2.15 6.45 -0.91
CA ARG A 333 1.78 7.29 0.23
C ARG A 333 2.15 6.67 1.58
N ASN A 334 2.00 5.37 1.75
CA ASN A 334 2.41 4.68 2.98
C ASN A 334 3.93 4.76 3.16
N VAL A 335 4.70 4.61 2.08
CA VAL A 335 6.16 4.77 2.11
C VAL A 335 6.55 6.18 2.59
N VAL A 336 5.90 7.23 2.09
CA VAL A 336 6.16 8.61 2.55
C VAL A 336 5.82 8.77 4.02
N ARG A 337 4.70 8.20 4.49
CA ARG A 337 4.33 8.25 5.91
C ARG A 337 5.35 7.53 6.81
N GLU A 338 5.86 6.39 6.35
CA GLU A 338 6.93 5.67 7.05
C GLU A 338 8.24 6.48 7.07
N GLU A 339 8.59 7.18 5.98
CA GLU A 339 9.74 8.10 5.96
C GLU A 339 9.58 9.23 7.00
N VAL A 340 8.35 9.76 7.19
CA VAL A 340 8.04 10.77 8.22
C VAL A 340 8.13 10.16 9.61
N GLU A 341 7.50 9.00 9.84
CA GLU A 341 7.49 8.32 11.14
C GLU A 341 8.90 7.97 11.63
N GLN A 342 9.76 7.53 10.70
CA GLN A 342 11.14 7.13 10.99
C GLN A 342 12.17 8.28 10.89
N GLU A 343 11.71 9.52 10.72
CA GLU A 343 12.56 10.72 10.59
C GLU A 343 13.65 10.61 9.52
N LYS A 344 13.36 9.90 8.41
CA LYS A 344 14.29 9.74 7.29
C LYS A 344 14.45 11.02 6.48
N GLY A 345 15.35 11.02 5.50
CA GLY A 345 15.77 12.19 4.73
C GLY A 345 14.65 13.09 4.17
N PHE A 346 13.46 12.55 3.88
CA PHE A 346 12.28 13.35 3.54
C PHE A 346 11.81 14.20 4.72
N PHE A 347 11.71 13.61 5.92
CA PHE A 347 11.32 14.32 7.14
C PHE A 347 12.19 15.56 7.40
N SER A 348 13.52 15.40 7.34
CA SER A 348 14.45 16.51 7.59
C SER A 348 14.27 17.67 6.60
N ARG A 349 14.04 17.37 5.31
CA ARG A 349 13.77 18.38 4.29
C ARG A 349 12.42 19.08 4.50
N ALA A 350 11.37 18.31 4.77
CA ALA A 350 10.05 18.83 5.04
C ALA A 350 10.01 19.65 6.33
N TRP A 351 10.70 19.20 7.38
CA TRP A 351 10.85 19.94 8.63
C TRP A 351 11.52 21.30 8.44
N SER A 352 12.63 21.37 7.70
CA SER A 352 13.31 22.63 7.44
C SER A 352 12.42 23.65 6.71
N HIS A 353 11.51 23.17 5.86
CA HIS A 353 10.57 24.00 5.12
C HIS A 353 9.43 24.52 5.99
N LEU A 354 8.87 23.66 6.86
CA LEU A 354 7.70 23.98 7.69
C LEU A 354 8.03 24.57 9.08
N LYS A 355 9.32 24.64 9.43
CA LYS A 355 9.76 25.13 10.74
C LYS A 355 9.29 26.55 11.04
N SER A 356 9.08 27.40 10.03
CA SER A 356 8.59 28.78 10.16
C SER A 356 7.18 28.86 10.77
N TYR A 357 6.35 27.83 10.66
CA TYR A 357 5.02 27.78 11.28
C TYR A 357 5.07 27.67 12.82
N PHE A 358 6.24 27.39 13.37
CA PHE A 358 6.46 27.23 14.81
C PHE A 358 7.18 28.42 15.44
N SER A 359 7.57 29.42 14.65
CA SER A 359 8.15 30.67 15.10
C SER A 359 7.06 31.59 15.59
#